data_e8ffb7cbad3ef8ed15c6668655351389
#
_entry.id   e8ffb7cbad3ef8ed15c6668655351389
#
_cell.length_a   1.000
_cell.length_b   1.000
_cell.length_c   1.000
_cell.angle_alpha   90.00
_cell.angle_beta   90.00
_cell.angle_gamma   90.00
#
_symmetry.space_group_name_H-M   'P 1'
#
loop_
_entity.id
_entity.type
_entity.pdbx_description
1 polymer ?
#
loop_
_entity_poly.entity_id
_entity_poly.type
_entity_poly.pdbx_seq_one_letter_code
_entity_poly.pdbx_strand_id
1 'polypeptide(L)'
;ESKSDFLLEILLPMPWGLCILQQYCTFHGVVMNKSELVKALADQANISLDEATLVVNTFVDSMKDSLLEGGRVEIRGFGSFKVKEYGSYAGRNPRTGEKVAVEPKRLPFFRAGKELKEYLNA
;
A
#
# COMPACT_ATOMS: atom_id res chain seq x y z
N GLU A 1 -6.19 -39.83 35.96
CA GLU A 1 -5.20 -39.23 36.86
C GLU A 1 -4.37 -38.23 36.10
N SER A 2 -4.48 -36.97 36.49
CA SER A 2 -3.53 -35.89 36.22
C SER A 2 -3.46 -35.35 34.76
N LYS A 3 -4.42 -34.48 34.42
CA LYS A 3 -4.34 -33.53 33.31
C LYS A 3 -4.58 -32.10 33.75
N SER A 4 -4.16 -31.70 34.91
CA SER A 4 -4.45 -30.38 35.48
C SER A 4 -3.25 -29.47 35.75
N ASP A 5 -2.03 -29.85 35.36
CA ASP A 5 -0.85 -29.06 35.73
C ASP A 5 -0.13 -28.35 34.57
N PHE A 6 -0.79 -28.23 33.38
CA PHE A 6 -0.18 -27.61 32.20
C PHE A 6 -0.68 -26.20 31.89
N LEU A 7 -1.49 -25.61 32.76
CA LEU A 7 -2.11 -24.30 32.50
C LEU A 7 -1.63 -23.15 33.39
N LEU A 8 -0.59 -23.37 34.20
CA LEU A 8 -0.14 -22.35 35.16
C LEU A 8 1.22 -21.69 34.85
N GLU A 9 1.85 -21.97 33.73
CA GLU A 9 3.18 -21.43 33.42
C GLU A 9 3.23 -20.37 32.30
N ILE A 10 2.10 -19.83 31.86
CA ILE A 10 2.09 -18.76 30.84
C ILE A 10 1.63 -17.42 31.43
N LEU A 11 1.94 -17.17 32.68
CA LEU A 11 1.69 -15.87 33.33
C LEU A 11 2.99 -15.22 33.77
N LEU A 12 3.94 -15.12 32.84
CA LEU A 12 5.10 -14.22 33.02
C LEU A 12 4.75 -12.86 32.43
N PRO A 13 4.89 -11.76 33.17
CA PRO A 13 4.65 -10.43 32.61
C PRO A 13 5.74 -10.11 31.60
N MET A 14 5.37 -10.12 30.33
CA MET A 14 6.23 -9.67 29.25
C MET A 14 6.58 -8.19 29.44
N PRO A 15 7.87 -7.80 29.36
CA PRO A 15 8.26 -6.41 29.45
C PRO A 15 7.64 -5.60 28.31
N TRP A 16 7.18 -4.43 28.65
CA TRP A 16 6.37 -3.51 27.82
C TRP A 16 6.93 -3.15 26.42
N GLY A 17 8.12 -3.63 26.09
CA GLY A 17 8.79 -3.32 24.80
C GLY A 17 8.52 -4.29 23.65
N LEU A 18 7.98 -5.48 23.89
CA LEU A 18 7.81 -6.52 22.85
C LEU A 18 6.38 -6.60 22.28
N CYS A 19 5.42 -5.95 22.91
CA CYS A 19 4.02 -6.01 22.48
C CYS A 19 3.72 -5.22 21.19
N ILE A 20 4.59 -4.27 20.82
CA ILE A 20 4.41 -3.46 19.61
C ILE A 20 4.81 -4.22 18.35
N LEU A 21 5.72 -5.19 18.46
CA LEU A 21 6.19 -5.97 17.30
C LEU A 21 5.29 -7.15 16.91
N GLN A 22 4.42 -7.60 17.81
CA GLN A 22 3.60 -8.79 17.57
C GLN A 22 2.26 -8.47 16.87
N GLN A 23 1.87 -7.21 16.83
CA GLN A 23 0.65 -6.75 16.15
C GLN A 23 0.84 -6.58 14.62
N TYR A 24 2.10 -6.66 14.15
CA TYR A 24 2.42 -6.58 12.72
C TYR A 24 2.35 -7.93 11.98
N CYS A 25 2.10 -9.04 12.68
CA CYS A 25 2.28 -10.38 12.12
C CYS A 25 1.02 -11.10 11.61
N THR A 26 -0.13 -10.46 11.55
CA THR A 26 -1.37 -11.13 11.09
C THR A 26 -1.84 -10.75 9.69
N PHE A 27 -0.97 -10.12 8.89
CA PHE A 27 -1.27 -9.88 7.49
C PHE A 27 -0.67 -10.98 6.60
N HIS A 28 -1.11 -12.23 6.82
CA HIS A 28 -0.72 -13.34 5.97
C HIS A 28 -1.61 -13.40 4.73
N GLY A 29 -1.03 -13.05 3.59
CA GLY A 29 -1.52 -13.50 2.28
C GLY A 29 -2.82 -12.89 1.76
N VAL A 30 -3.30 -11.80 2.32
CA VAL A 30 -4.51 -11.11 1.86
C VAL A 30 -4.13 -9.94 0.98
N VAL A 31 -4.73 -9.85 -0.18
CA VAL A 31 -4.63 -8.67 -1.04
C VAL A 31 -5.17 -7.46 -0.27
N MET A 32 -4.30 -6.53 0.08
CA MET A 32 -4.71 -5.30 0.76
C MET A 32 -5.59 -4.46 -0.17
N ASN A 33 -6.85 -4.34 0.16
CA ASN A 33 -7.76 -3.43 -0.50
C ASN A 33 -7.99 -2.17 0.35
N LYS A 34 -8.68 -1.18 -0.22
CA LYS A 34 -8.92 0.10 0.46
C LYS A 34 -9.65 -0.06 1.80
N SER A 35 -10.62 -0.94 1.89
CA SER A 35 -11.39 -1.16 3.11
C SER A 35 -10.56 -1.81 4.21
N GLU A 36 -9.62 -2.68 3.87
CA GLU A 36 -8.68 -3.27 4.83
C GLU A 36 -7.67 -2.25 5.33
N LEU A 37 -7.18 -1.38 4.44
CA LEU A 37 -6.32 -0.25 4.84
C LEU A 37 -7.02 0.68 5.82
N VAL A 38 -8.29 1.01 5.58
CA VAL A 38 -9.10 1.84 6.48
C VAL A 38 -9.26 1.18 7.86
N LYS A 39 -9.56 -0.13 7.90
CA LYS A 39 -9.64 -0.88 9.17
C LYS A 39 -8.32 -0.89 9.91
N ALA A 40 -7.23 -1.22 9.22
CA ALA A 40 -5.90 -1.22 9.82
C ALA A 40 -5.51 0.15 10.40
N LEU A 41 -5.85 1.23 9.69
CA LEU A 41 -5.62 2.59 10.15
C LEU A 41 -6.46 2.91 11.40
N ALA A 42 -7.75 2.56 11.38
CA ALA A 42 -8.65 2.78 12.53
C ALA A 42 -8.13 2.07 13.77
N ASP A 43 -7.71 0.82 13.64
CA ASP A 43 -7.19 0.01 14.74
C ASP A 43 -5.84 0.57 15.27
N GLN A 44 -4.92 0.93 14.39
CA GLN A 44 -3.61 1.44 14.79
C GLN A 44 -3.64 2.85 15.38
N ALA A 45 -4.45 3.73 14.82
CA ALA A 45 -4.59 5.10 15.28
C ALA A 45 -5.62 5.26 16.40
N ASN A 46 -6.37 4.21 16.72
CA ASN A 46 -7.47 4.22 17.68
C ASN A 46 -8.50 5.33 17.39
N ILE A 47 -8.92 5.40 16.14
CA ILE A 47 -9.91 6.35 15.62
C ILE A 47 -11.12 5.58 15.05
N SER A 48 -12.20 6.30 14.82
CA SER A 48 -13.39 5.70 14.20
C SER A 48 -13.15 5.30 12.74
N LEU A 49 -13.96 4.38 12.21
CA LEU A 49 -13.89 3.97 10.80
C LEU A 49 -14.18 5.14 9.84
N ASP A 50 -15.06 6.05 10.24
CA ASP A 50 -15.40 7.22 9.43
C ASP A 50 -14.22 8.19 9.33
N GLU A 51 -13.55 8.45 10.44
CA GLU A 51 -12.32 9.26 10.47
C GLU A 51 -11.20 8.61 9.66
N ALA A 52 -10.98 7.31 9.83
CA ALA A 52 -9.99 6.57 9.06
C ALA A 52 -10.29 6.60 7.55
N THR A 53 -11.57 6.50 7.17
CA THR A 53 -12.01 6.60 5.78
C THR A 53 -11.72 7.99 5.21
N LEU A 54 -11.99 9.03 5.99
CA LEU A 54 -11.70 10.41 5.60
C LEU A 54 -10.20 10.61 5.37
N VAL A 55 -9.35 10.14 6.28
CA VAL A 55 -7.89 10.24 6.18
C VAL A 55 -7.37 9.56 4.92
N VAL A 56 -7.78 8.31 4.66
CA VAL A 56 -7.35 7.55 3.47
C VAL A 56 -7.82 8.23 2.18
N ASN A 57 -9.07 8.70 2.13
CA ASN A 57 -9.60 9.40 0.96
C ASN A 57 -8.82 10.69 0.70
N THR A 58 -8.63 11.52 1.72
CA THR A 58 -7.89 12.79 1.61
C THR A 58 -6.47 12.55 1.10
N PHE A 59 -5.78 11.52 1.61
CA PHE A 59 -4.44 11.16 1.15
C PHE A 59 -4.41 10.79 -0.33
N VAL A 60 -5.30 9.89 -0.76
CA VAL A 60 -5.37 9.44 -2.15
C VAL A 60 -5.76 10.58 -3.08
N ASP A 61 -6.71 11.41 -2.69
CA ASP A 61 -7.17 12.54 -3.52
C ASP A 61 -6.10 13.62 -3.65
N SER A 62 -5.37 13.93 -2.59
CA SER A 62 -4.20 14.83 -2.65
C SER A 62 -3.11 14.32 -3.59
N MET A 63 -2.89 13.00 -3.63
CA MET A 63 -1.96 12.41 -4.60
C MET A 63 -2.45 12.57 -6.04
N LYS A 64 -3.75 12.34 -6.28
CA LYS A 64 -4.35 12.50 -7.62
C LYS A 64 -4.24 13.94 -8.10
N ASP A 65 -4.55 14.91 -7.25
CA ASP A 65 -4.49 16.34 -7.60
C ASP A 65 -3.06 16.76 -7.97
N SER A 66 -2.07 16.36 -7.18
CA SER A 66 -0.66 16.61 -7.49
C SER A 66 -0.23 16.00 -8.83
N LEU A 67 -0.72 14.81 -9.17
CA LEU A 67 -0.39 14.15 -10.43
C LEU A 67 -1.14 14.78 -11.61
N LEU A 68 -2.36 15.29 -11.41
CA LEU A 68 -3.11 16.03 -12.43
C LEU A 68 -2.39 17.29 -12.87
N GLU A 69 -1.83 18.03 -11.93
CA GLU A 69 -1.02 19.22 -12.19
C GLU A 69 0.33 18.92 -12.88
N GLY A 70 0.63 17.65 -13.11
CA GLY A 70 1.91 17.21 -13.67
C GLY A 70 3.05 17.16 -12.65
N GLY A 71 2.71 17.28 -11.38
CA GLY A 71 3.65 17.18 -10.28
C GLY A 71 4.16 15.76 -10.04
N ARG A 72 5.02 15.66 -9.04
CA ARG A 72 5.59 14.39 -8.57
C ARG A 72 5.22 14.20 -7.10
N VAL A 73 4.71 13.03 -6.76
CA VAL A 73 4.48 12.65 -5.37
C VAL A 73 5.64 11.77 -4.91
N GLU A 74 6.30 12.15 -3.85
CA GLU A 74 7.40 11.39 -3.27
C GLU A 74 7.09 11.03 -1.81
N ILE A 75 7.06 9.73 -1.53
CA ILE A 75 6.89 9.18 -0.19
C ILE A 75 8.23 8.57 0.21
N ARG A 76 8.94 9.25 1.12
CA ARG A 76 10.24 8.79 1.60
C ARG A 76 10.11 7.40 2.22
N GLY A 77 11.03 6.50 1.91
CA GLY A 77 11.02 5.12 2.37
C GLY A 77 10.15 4.18 1.54
N PHE A 78 9.22 4.71 0.75
CA PHE A 78 8.32 3.91 -0.09
C PHE A 78 8.64 4.03 -1.58
N GLY A 79 8.54 5.22 -2.14
CA GLY A 79 8.80 5.42 -3.56
C GLY A 79 8.26 6.75 -4.07
N SER A 80 8.29 6.91 -5.37
CA SER A 80 7.80 8.10 -6.04
C SER A 80 6.85 7.78 -7.18
N PHE A 81 5.81 8.60 -7.29
CA PHE A 81 4.86 8.60 -8.40
C PHE A 81 5.13 9.80 -9.28
N LYS A 82 5.15 9.59 -10.59
CA LYS A 82 5.23 10.66 -11.58
C LYS A 82 4.39 10.32 -12.79
N VAL A 83 3.97 11.33 -13.52
CA VAL A 83 3.26 11.16 -14.79
C VAL A 83 4.27 11.01 -15.91
N LYS A 84 4.09 9.98 -16.75
CA LYS A 84 4.79 9.82 -18.02
C LYS A 84 3.83 10.13 -19.16
N GLU A 85 4.30 10.92 -20.09
CA GLU A 85 3.58 11.25 -21.32
C GLU A 85 4.08 10.37 -22.45
N TYR A 86 3.16 9.76 -23.13
CA TYR A 86 3.42 8.94 -24.30
C TYR A 86 2.83 9.66 -25.51
N GLY A 87 3.69 10.01 -26.47
CA GLY A 87 3.27 10.61 -27.73
C GLY A 87 2.39 9.65 -28.56
N SER A 88 1.73 10.19 -29.57
CA SER A 88 1.00 9.37 -30.53
C SER A 88 1.96 8.45 -31.30
N TYR A 89 1.58 7.22 -31.48
CA TYR A 89 2.32 6.27 -32.31
C TYR A 89 1.37 5.39 -33.14
N ALA A 90 1.86 4.88 -34.26
CA ALA A 90 1.11 3.90 -35.05
C ALA A 90 1.35 2.50 -34.46
N GLY A 91 0.36 2.00 -33.78
CA GLY A 91 0.31 0.61 -33.33
C GLY A 91 -0.17 -0.32 -34.45
N ARG A 92 0.08 -1.61 -34.33
CA ARG A 92 -0.47 -2.63 -35.24
C ARG A 92 -1.36 -3.57 -34.44
N ASN A 93 -2.57 -3.80 -34.89
CA ASN A 93 -3.47 -4.78 -34.30
C ASN A 93 -2.88 -6.19 -34.52
N PRO A 94 -2.55 -6.95 -33.46
CA PRO A 94 -1.94 -8.27 -33.59
C PRO A 94 -2.87 -9.30 -34.24
N ARG A 95 -4.19 -9.05 -34.27
CA ARG A 95 -5.18 -9.95 -34.86
C ARG A 95 -5.44 -9.70 -36.34
N THR A 96 -5.48 -8.44 -36.76
CA THR A 96 -5.82 -8.06 -38.15
C THR A 96 -4.64 -7.54 -38.94
N GLY A 97 -3.54 -7.16 -38.27
CA GLY A 97 -2.36 -6.57 -38.90
C GLY A 97 -2.54 -5.10 -39.32
N GLU A 98 -3.71 -4.52 -39.09
CA GLU A 98 -4.02 -3.14 -39.48
C GLU A 98 -3.26 -2.14 -38.59
N LYS A 99 -2.88 -1.02 -39.21
CA LYS A 99 -2.28 0.11 -38.48
C LYS A 99 -3.38 0.88 -37.75
N VAL A 100 -3.25 0.98 -36.43
CA VAL A 100 -4.15 1.77 -35.59
C VAL A 100 -3.37 2.96 -35.06
N ALA A 101 -3.89 4.17 -35.28
CA ALA A 101 -3.35 5.36 -34.62
C ALA A 101 -3.68 5.32 -33.12
N VAL A 102 -2.64 5.34 -32.28
CA VAL A 102 -2.80 5.43 -30.82
C VAL A 102 -2.64 6.88 -30.41
N GLU A 103 -3.67 7.41 -29.78
CA GLU A 103 -3.65 8.79 -29.26
C GLU A 103 -2.61 8.97 -28.15
N PRO A 104 -2.08 10.19 -27.98
CA PRO A 104 -1.17 10.50 -26.89
C PRO A 104 -1.88 10.30 -25.55
N LYS A 105 -1.19 9.71 -24.58
CA LYS A 105 -1.75 9.43 -23.27
C LYS A 105 -0.77 9.74 -22.15
N ARG A 106 -1.31 10.11 -21.00
CA ARG A 106 -0.57 10.34 -19.76
C ARG A 106 -0.86 9.17 -18.81
N LEU A 107 0.18 8.53 -18.31
CA LEU A 107 0.05 7.42 -17.38
C LEU A 107 0.86 7.66 -16.11
N PRO A 108 0.31 7.33 -14.93
CA PRO A 108 1.08 7.35 -13.71
C PRO A 108 2.14 6.24 -13.74
N PHE A 109 3.33 6.56 -13.25
CA PHE A 109 4.43 5.62 -13.12
C PHE A 109 4.95 5.64 -11.70
N PHE A 110 5.04 4.46 -11.08
CA PHE A 110 5.61 4.28 -9.76
C PHE A 110 7.04 3.77 -9.84
N ARG A 111 7.94 4.41 -9.06
CA ARG A 111 9.31 3.96 -8.87
C ARG A 111 9.53 3.67 -7.39
N ALA A 112 9.80 2.40 -7.06
CA ALA A 112 10.11 1.99 -5.69
C ALA A 112 11.37 2.69 -5.17
N GLY A 113 11.32 3.13 -3.92
CA GLY A 113 12.46 3.66 -3.20
C GLY A 113 13.49 2.58 -2.85
N LYS A 114 14.66 3.01 -2.39
CA LYS A 114 15.74 2.10 -1.99
C LYS A 114 15.31 1.21 -0.82
N GLU A 115 14.75 1.81 0.21
CA GLU A 115 14.30 1.11 1.43
C GLU A 115 13.26 0.03 1.14
N LEU A 116 12.26 0.34 0.28
CA LEU A 116 11.27 -0.66 -0.11
C LEU A 116 11.89 -1.83 -0.87
N LYS A 117 12.86 -1.57 -1.74
CA LYS A 117 13.56 -2.63 -2.47
C LYS A 117 14.39 -3.52 -1.55
N GLU A 118 15.08 -2.92 -0.60
CA GLU A 118 15.87 -3.64 0.41
C GLU A 118 14.97 -4.50 1.29
N TYR A 119 13.83 -3.96 1.71
CA TYR A 119 12.84 -4.70 2.51
C TYR A 119 12.28 -5.94 1.79
N LEU A 120 11.98 -5.82 0.50
CA LEU A 120 11.46 -6.94 -0.31
C LEU A 120 12.51 -8.01 -0.66
N ASN A 121 13.79 -7.65 -0.64
CA ASN A 121 14.90 -8.54 -0.97
C ASN A 121 15.74 -8.96 0.24
N ALA A 122 15.23 -8.66 1.41
CA ALA A 122 15.88 -9.04 2.66
C ALA A 122 15.77 -10.54 2.96
#